data_7eff9cc9c50796c444547b96e1051cda
#
_entry.id   7eff9cc9c50796c444547b96e1051cda
#
_cell.length_a   1.000
_cell.length_b   1.000
_cell.length_c   1.000
_cell.angle_alpha   90.00
_cell.angle_beta   90.00
_cell.angle_gamma   90.00
#
_symmetry.space_group_name_H-M   'P 1'
#
loop_
_entity.id
_entity.type
_entity.pdbx_description
1 polymer ?
#
loop_
_entity_poly.entity_id
_entity_poly.type
_entity_poly.pdbx_seq_one_letter_code
_entity_poly.pdbx_strand_id
1 'polypeptide(L)'
;MRVEDRHADLIWEWSRDPRFNQHVLWTQPHIPLQAKRFIDAALAAWDSRIGFNYFAESKESGETLARVEARRSRRRKGIAEVGMLVAPKAWNQGFAKELTYFGLWFCFENLEMEAVAIDAGAANGASNHILEDLGLHPLGEQDFPLAEGGYARLNRFVMTRDEFQVRLMPKLEAEEYQLPAEELAKAQAVAENPPVGQGGEIVIAERARAAS
;
A
#
# COMPACT_ATOMS: atom_id res chain seq x y z
N MET A 1 4.48 10.80 -6.04
CA MET A 1 5.69 10.43 -6.82
C MET A 1 6.02 8.95 -6.66
N ARG A 2 6.68 8.34 -7.64
CA ARG A 2 7.19 6.97 -7.58
C ARG A 2 8.23 6.83 -6.45
N VAL A 3 8.37 5.62 -5.89
CA VAL A 3 9.45 5.29 -4.94
C VAL A 3 10.84 5.54 -5.54
N GLU A 4 11.74 6.09 -4.74
CA GLU A 4 13.14 6.40 -5.06
C GLU A 4 14.04 6.06 -3.86
N ASP A 5 15.34 5.89 -4.09
CA ASP A 5 16.32 5.56 -3.04
C ASP A 5 16.30 6.52 -1.84
N ARG A 6 16.09 7.81 -2.08
CA ARG A 6 16.03 8.86 -1.04
C ARG A 6 14.92 8.62 -0.01
N HIS A 7 13.90 7.86 -0.34
CA HIS A 7 12.82 7.55 0.59
C HIS A 7 13.23 6.60 1.72
N ALA A 8 14.41 5.98 1.65
CA ALA A 8 14.93 5.15 2.72
C ALA A 8 15.15 5.94 4.02
N ASP A 9 15.64 7.18 3.91
CA ASP A 9 15.85 8.04 5.07
C ASP A 9 14.53 8.43 5.73
N LEU A 10 13.47 8.67 4.93
CA LEU A 10 12.12 8.96 5.44
C LEU A 10 11.52 7.75 6.18
N ILE A 11 11.64 6.56 5.61
CA ILE A 11 11.18 5.32 6.26
C ILE A 11 11.93 5.11 7.58
N TRP A 12 13.24 5.36 7.60
CA TRP A 12 14.04 5.32 8.81
C TRP A 12 13.59 6.35 9.85
N GLU A 13 13.39 7.60 9.43
CA GLU A 13 12.91 8.68 10.30
C GLU A 13 11.56 8.33 10.93
N TRP A 14 10.56 7.92 10.11
CA TRP A 14 9.23 7.57 10.59
C TRP A 14 9.25 6.37 11.54
N SER A 15 10.07 5.36 11.27
CA SER A 15 10.18 4.15 12.09
C SER A 15 10.74 4.41 13.49
N ARG A 16 11.38 5.56 13.72
CA ARG A 16 11.89 5.95 15.05
C ARG A 16 10.80 6.47 15.98
N ASP A 17 9.63 6.83 15.47
CA ASP A 17 8.48 7.17 16.31
C ASP A 17 7.79 5.87 16.78
N PRO A 18 7.75 5.60 18.11
CA PRO A 18 7.11 4.38 18.62
C PRO A 18 5.65 4.25 18.22
N ARG A 19 4.93 5.37 18.06
CA ARG A 19 3.52 5.39 17.66
C ARG A 19 3.33 4.86 16.24
N PHE A 20 4.28 5.16 15.34
CA PHE A 20 4.26 4.70 13.96
C PHE A 20 4.26 3.17 13.86
N ASN A 21 5.00 2.52 14.74
CA ASN A 21 5.19 1.08 14.71
C ASN A 21 4.05 0.28 15.36
N GLN A 22 3.18 0.92 16.14
CA GLN A 22 2.09 0.24 16.86
C GLN A 22 1.09 -0.47 15.96
N HIS A 23 0.94 0.00 14.71
CA HIS A 23 -0.10 -0.46 13.81
C HIS A 23 0.43 -0.94 12.46
N VAL A 24 1.74 -0.96 12.26
CA VAL A 24 2.36 -1.45 11.02
C VAL A 24 2.72 -2.93 11.12
N LEU A 25 2.40 -3.67 10.05
CA LEU A 25 2.59 -5.11 9.96
C LEU A 25 3.95 -5.47 9.36
N TRP A 26 4.95 -4.71 9.68
CA TRP A 26 6.29 -4.92 9.18
C TRP A 26 7.26 -5.14 10.33
N THR A 27 8.42 -5.71 10.03
CA THR A 27 9.53 -5.67 10.98
C THR A 27 10.07 -4.25 11.02
N GLN A 28 9.95 -3.59 12.17
CA GLN A 28 10.46 -2.25 12.37
C GLN A 28 11.96 -2.21 12.02
N PRO A 29 12.40 -1.25 11.21
CA PRO A 29 13.83 -1.03 11.01
C PRO A 29 14.52 -0.62 12.31
N HIS A 30 15.53 -1.37 12.73
CA HIS A 30 16.36 -1.04 13.89
C HIS A 30 17.66 -0.31 13.51
N ILE A 31 18.00 -0.31 12.22
CA ILE A 31 19.14 0.38 11.63
C ILE A 31 18.77 0.94 10.25
N PRO A 32 19.43 2.00 9.77
CA PRO A 32 19.14 2.61 8.46
C PRO A 32 19.20 1.62 7.29
N LEU A 33 20.09 0.63 7.36
CA LEU A 33 20.22 -0.40 6.32
C LEU A 33 18.93 -1.22 6.13
N GLN A 34 18.14 -1.43 7.18
CA GLN A 34 16.87 -2.16 7.06
C GLN A 34 15.81 -1.31 6.36
N ALA A 35 15.77 0.00 6.60
CA ALA A 35 14.92 0.93 5.85
C ALA A 35 15.35 0.98 4.36
N LYS A 36 16.65 0.97 4.09
CA LYS A 36 17.16 0.87 2.70
C LYS A 36 16.69 -0.42 2.03
N ARG A 37 16.81 -1.57 2.68
CA ARG A 37 16.34 -2.86 2.13
C ARG A 37 14.83 -2.87 1.85
N PHE A 38 14.04 -2.17 2.68
CA PHE A 38 12.61 -2.01 2.43
C PHE A 38 12.34 -1.23 1.13
N ILE A 39 13.09 -0.14 0.88
CA ILE A 39 12.99 0.63 -0.36
C ILE A 39 13.54 -0.16 -1.55
N ASP A 40 14.65 -0.89 -1.40
CA ASP A 40 15.19 -1.75 -2.47
C ASP A 40 14.17 -2.81 -2.90
N ALA A 41 13.46 -3.41 -1.94
CA ALA A 41 12.38 -4.35 -2.23
C ALA A 41 11.19 -3.68 -2.94
N ALA A 42 10.86 -2.44 -2.58
CA ALA A 42 9.81 -1.67 -3.25
C ALA A 42 10.19 -1.30 -4.70
N LEU A 43 11.45 -0.94 -4.94
CA LEU A 43 11.98 -0.71 -6.29
C LEU A 43 11.96 -1.98 -7.14
N ALA A 44 12.45 -3.10 -6.60
CA ALA A 44 12.41 -4.40 -7.27
C ALA A 44 10.98 -4.87 -7.58
N ALA A 45 10.03 -4.63 -6.66
CA ALA A 45 8.62 -4.93 -6.88
C ALA A 45 8.03 -4.08 -8.02
N TRP A 46 8.44 -2.83 -8.13
CA TRP A 46 8.06 -1.95 -9.24
C TRP A 46 8.61 -2.46 -10.57
N ASP A 47 9.91 -2.76 -10.64
CA ASP A 47 10.55 -3.21 -11.87
C ASP A 47 10.00 -4.56 -12.37
N SER A 48 9.61 -5.44 -11.44
CA SER A 48 8.91 -6.70 -11.73
C SER A 48 7.40 -6.56 -11.95
N ARG A 49 6.85 -5.35 -11.82
CA ARG A 49 5.41 -5.03 -11.96
C ARG A 49 4.48 -5.83 -11.04
N ILE A 50 5.00 -6.26 -9.90
CA ILE A 50 4.24 -6.97 -8.88
C ILE A 50 3.63 -6.00 -7.87
N GLY A 51 4.37 -4.93 -7.55
CA GLY A 51 3.96 -3.93 -6.57
C GLY A 51 4.39 -2.53 -6.97
N PHE A 52 3.50 -1.57 -6.77
CA PHE A 52 3.67 -0.17 -7.15
C PHE A 52 3.64 0.67 -5.88
N ASN A 53 4.73 1.36 -5.61
CA ASN A 53 4.91 2.16 -4.42
C ASN A 53 4.98 3.64 -4.80
N TYR A 54 4.09 4.43 -4.22
CA TYR A 54 4.05 5.88 -4.38
C TYR A 54 4.25 6.56 -3.03
N PHE A 55 4.99 7.65 -3.05
CA PHE A 55 5.10 8.56 -1.92
C PHE A 55 4.29 9.82 -2.22
N ALA A 56 3.57 10.30 -1.21
CA ALA A 56 2.72 11.48 -1.29
C ALA A 56 3.42 12.65 -0.62
N GLU A 57 3.48 13.77 -1.34
CA GLU A 57 4.00 15.04 -0.85
C GLU A 57 2.84 16.01 -0.58
N SER A 58 2.97 16.79 0.48
CA SER A 58 2.09 17.93 0.70
C SER A 58 2.25 18.96 -0.42
N LYS A 59 1.16 19.35 -1.04
CA LYS A 59 1.16 20.45 -2.05
C LYS A 59 1.58 21.79 -1.45
N GLU A 60 1.34 21.98 -0.17
CA GLU A 60 1.63 23.24 0.53
C GLU A 60 3.10 23.35 0.93
N SER A 61 3.68 22.30 1.52
CA SER A 61 5.05 22.31 2.04
C SER A 61 6.09 21.60 1.17
N GLY A 62 5.68 20.81 0.20
CA GLY A 62 6.56 19.93 -0.57
C GLY A 62 7.14 18.76 0.23
N GLU A 63 6.66 18.57 1.47
CA GLU A 63 7.18 17.54 2.34
C GLU A 63 6.54 16.19 2.05
N THR A 64 7.36 15.14 2.00
CA THR A 64 6.85 13.76 1.84
C THR A 64 6.28 13.27 3.16
N LEU A 65 4.98 12.96 3.19
CA LEU A 65 4.22 12.68 4.40
C LEU A 65 3.62 11.29 4.46
N ALA A 66 3.56 10.60 3.33
CA ALA A 66 2.89 9.32 3.31
C ALA A 66 3.38 8.43 2.18
N ARG A 67 3.05 7.13 2.25
CA ARG A 67 3.33 6.13 1.23
C ARG A 67 2.10 5.25 1.03
N VAL A 68 1.82 4.90 -0.20
CA VAL A 68 0.84 3.87 -0.57
C VAL A 68 1.51 2.82 -1.45
N GLU A 69 1.16 1.57 -1.24
CA GLU A 69 1.54 0.43 -2.08
C GLU A 69 0.28 -0.20 -2.65
N ALA A 70 0.26 -0.42 -3.96
CA ALA A 70 -0.69 -1.29 -4.63
C ALA A 70 0.07 -2.52 -5.14
N ARG A 71 -0.36 -3.71 -4.76
CA ARG A 71 0.33 -4.96 -5.10
C ARG A 71 -0.65 -5.98 -5.65
N ARG A 72 -0.30 -6.64 -6.77
CA ARG A 72 -1.04 -7.81 -7.28
C ARG A 72 -0.93 -8.96 -6.29
N SER A 73 -2.05 -9.56 -5.94
CA SER A 73 -2.03 -10.72 -5.04
C SER A 73 -1.34 -11.92 -5.70
N ARG A 74 -0.36 -12.49 -5.00
CA ARG A 74 0.30 -13.72 -5.48
C ARG A 74 -0.57 -14.96 -5.35
N ARG A 75 -1.60 -14.90 -4.50
CA ARG A 75 -2.46 -16.05 -4.18
C ARG A 75 -3.72 -16.11 -5.03
N ARG A 76 -4.21 -14.96 -5.50
CA ARG A 76 -5.50 -14.85 -6.21
C ARG A 76 -5.37 -13.91 -7.40
N LYS A 77 -5.51 -14.46 -8.59
CA LYS A 77 -5.57 -13.68 -9.83
C LYS A 77 -6.78 -12.72 -9.77
N GLY A 78 -6.64 -11.55 -10.34
CA GLY A 78 -7.70 -10.52 -10.36
C GLY A 78 -7.83 -9.70 -9.07
N ILE A 79 -7.07 -10.03 -8.01
CA ILE A 79 -7.11 -9.31 -6.74
C ILE A 79 -5.81 -8.53 -6.54
N ALA A 80 -5.94 -7.27 -6.10
CA ALA A 80 -4.82 -6.50 -5.56
C ALA A 80 -4.95 -6.32 -4.05
N GLU A 81 -3.82 -6.02 -3.42
CA GLU A 81 -3.73 -5.62 -2.01
C GLU A 81 -3.19 -4.19 -1.95
N VAL A 82 -3.78 -3.36 -1.09
CA VAL A 82 -3.33 -1.99 -0.86
C VAL A 82 -2.87 -1.85 0.59
N GLY A 83 -1.70 -1.27 0.77
CA GLY A 83 -1.14 -0.92 2.07
C GLY A 83 -0.71 0.54 2.09
N MET A 84 -0.72 1.17 3.26
CA MET A 84 -0.31 2.56 3.39
C MET A 84 0.43 2.83 4.69
N LEU A 85 1.28 3.85 4.64
CA LEU A 85 1.99 4.41 5.79
C LEU A 85 1.81 5.93 5.75
N VAL A 86 1.51 6.53 6.89
CA VAL A 86 1.40 7.99 7.05
C VAL A 86 2.34 8.42 8.17
N ALA A 87 3.17 9.40 7.91
CA ALA A 87 4.08 9.96 8.92
C ALA A 87 3.28 10.43 10.15
N PRO A 88 3.76 10.19 11.39
CA PRO A 88 3.01 10.55 12.60
C PRO A 88 2.58 12.01 12.68
N LYS A 89 3.37 12.92 12.14
CA LYS A 89 3.06 14.36 12.09
C LYS A 89 1.90 14.70 11.14
N ALA A 90 1.55 13.81 10.22
CA ALA A 90 0.48 13.97 9.24
C ALA A 90 -0.81 13.21 9.61
N TRP A 91 -0.86 12.61 10.79
CA TRP A 91 -2.06 11.91 11.24
C TRP A 91 -3.22 12.88 11.49
N ASN A 92 -4.44 12.39 11.35
CA ASN A 92 -5.70 13.15 11.53
C ASN A 92 -5.87 14.36 10.57
N GLN A 93 -5.13 14.37 9.44
CA GLN A 93 -5.19 15.41 8.41
C GLN A 93 -5.82 14.93 7.10
N GLY A 94 -6.43 13.74 7.08
CA GLY A 94 -7.11 13.19 5.90
C GLY A 94 -6.24 12.36 4.95
N PHE A 95 -4.91 12.40 5.07
CA PHE A 95 -3.99 11.70 4.15
C PHE A 95 -4.28 10.21 3.98
N ALA A 96 -4.60 9.49 5.07
CA ALA A 96 -4.88 8.06 4.98
C ALA A 96 -6.11 7.77 4.11
N LYS A 97 -7.16 8.59 4.22
CA LYS A 97 -8.37 8.46 3.40
C LYS A 97 -8.07 8.75 1.93
N GLU A 98 -7.35 9.84 1.66
CA GLU A 98 -6.91 10.23 0.31
C GLU A 98 -6.04 9.13 -0.35
N LEU A 99 -5.08 8.57 0.38
CA LEU A 99 -4.25 7.48 -0.10
C LEU A 99 -5.03 6.19 -0.36
N THR A 100 -6.06 5.92 0.44
CA THR A 100 -6.95 4.77 0.21
C THR A 100 -7.71 4.96 -1.10
N TYR A 101 -8.26 6.14 -1.34
CA TYR A 101 -8.89 6.47 -2.62
C TYR A 101 -7.94 6.27 -3.79
N PHE A 102 -6.73 6.84 -3.70
CA PHE A 102 -5.71 6.68 -4.74
C PHE A 102 -5.36 5.21 -4.98
N GLY A 103 -5.13 4.44 -3.93
CA GLY A 103 -4.79 3.02 -4.03
C GLY A 103 -5.89 2.18 -4.69
N LEU A 104 -7.15 2.43 -4.33
CA LEU A 104 -8.31 1.79 -4.95
C LEU A 104 -8.42 2.17 -6.43
N TRP A 105 -8.38 3.47 -6.74
CA TRP A 105 -8.42 3.97 -8.11
C TRP A 105 -7.29 3.35 -8.96
N PHE A 106 -6.06 3.36 -8.46
CA PHE A 106 -4.93 2.79 -9.17
C PHE A 106 -5.10 1.29 -9.44
N CYS A 107 -5.59 0.54 -8.47
CA CYS A 107 -5.84 -0.89 -8.65
C CYS A 107 -6.93 -1.18 -9.67
N PHE A 108 -8.02 -0.42 -9.66
CA PHE A 108 -9.13 -0.67 -10.56
C PHE A 108 -8.89 -0.11 -11.95
N GLU A 109 -8.39 1.11 -12.10
CA GLU A 109 -8.27 1.77 -13.39
C GLU A 109 -6.95 1.47 -14.10
N ASN A 110 -5.84 1.29 -13.36
CA ASN A 110 -4.53 1.07 -13.99
C ASN A 110 -4.08 -0.39 -13.95
N LEU A 111 -4.44 -1.16 -12.92
CA LEU A 111 -4.08 -2.57 -12.83
C LEU A 111 -5.20 -3.49 -13.31
N GLU A 112 -6.38 -2.96 -13.62
CA GLU A 112 -7.57 -3.68 -14.08
C GLU A 112 -8.00 -4.84 -13.16
N MET A 113 -7.88 -4.62 -11.84
CA MET A 113 -8.23 -5.64 -10.85
C MET A 113 -9.75 -5.79 -10.70
N GLU A 114 -10.19 -7.01 -10.40
CA GLU A 114 -11.60 -7.33 -10.13
C GLU A 114 -12.00 -6.96 -8.70
N ALA A 115 -11.05 -7.08 -7.77
CA ALA A 115 -11.25 -6.72 -6.37
C ALA A 115 -9.96 -6.20 -5.74
N VAL A 116 -10.12 -5.40 -4.69
CA VAL A 116 -9.02 -4.91 -3.85
C VAL A 116 -9.26 -5.32 -2.41
N ALA A 117 -8.24 -5.92 -1.78
CA ALA A 117 -8.24 -6.24 -0.37
C ALA A 117 -7.33 -5.28 0.40
N ILE A 118 -7.75 -4.86 1.58
CA ILE A 118 -6.98 -4.02 2.50
C ILE A 118 -7.05 -4.64 3.89
N ASP A 119 -5.91 -4.83 4.50
CA ASP A 119 -5.81 -5.32 5.87
C ASP A 119 -5.49 -4.17 6.81
N ALA A 120 -6.24 -4.05 7.91
CA ALA A 120 -5.98 -3.13 9.00
C ALA A 120 -5.77 -3.90 10.30
N GLY A 121 -4.85 -3.45 11.16
CA GLY A 121 -4.74 -4.01 12.51
C GLY A 121 -6.09 -3.95 13.23
N ALA A 122 -6.51 -5.03 13.88
CA ALA A 122 -7.82 -5.06 14.57
C ALA A 122 -7.91 -3.97 15.64
N ALA A 123 -6.79 -3.62 16.29
CA ALA A 123 -6.72 -2.54 17.26
C ALA A 123 -6.56 -1.13 16.64
N ASN A 124 -6.38 -1.03 15.33
CA ASN A 124 -6.23 0.26 14.63
C ASN A 124 -7.61 0.83 14.26
N GLY A 125 -8.31 1.41 15.24
CA GLY A 125 -9.66 1.95 15.05
C GLY A 125 -9.73 3.00 13.94
N ALA A 126 -8.71 3.85 13.80
CA ALA A 126 -8.69 4.89 12.76
C ALA A 126 -8.69 4.30 11.35
N SER A 127 -7.82 3.30 11.09
CA SER A 127 -7.78 2.64 9.78
C SER A 127 -9.06 1.85 9.50
N ASN A 128 -9.58 1.11 10.49
CA ASN A 128 -10.83 0.37 10.34
C ASN A 128 -11.98 1.31 9.98
N HIS A 129 -12.13 2.43 10.69
CA HIS A 129 -13.17 3.43 10.44
C HIS A 129 -13.07 4.02 9.01
N ILE A 130 -11.86 4.34 8.54
CA ILE A 130 -11.66 4.85 7.17
C ILE A 130 -12.15 3.84 6.14
N LEU A 131 -11.81 2.55 6.30
CA LEU A 131 -12.19 1.51 5.34
C LEU A 131 -13.71 1.29 5.31
N GLU A 132 -14.36 1.31 6.48
CA GLU A 132 -15.81 1.24 6.61
C GLU A 132 -16.51 2.46 5.99
N ASP A 133 -16.02 3.68 6.28
CA ASP A 133 -16.56 4.94 5.74
C ASP A 133 -16.45 5.01 4.20
N LEU A 134 -15.41 4.40 3.63
CA LEU A 134 -15.26 4.25 2.20
C LEU A 134 -16.14 3.15 1.60
N GLY A 135 -16.83 2.39 2.42
CA GLY A 135 -17.75 1.34 2.00
C GLY A 135 -17.09 0.02 1.62
N LEU A 136 -15.86 -0.24 2.10
CA LEU A 136 -15.27 -1.57 1.95
C LEU A 136 -15.99 -2.55 2.90
N HIS A 137 -16.17 -3.78 2.43
CA HIS A 137 -16.85 -4.83 3.19
C HIS A 137 -15.87 -5.60 4.07
N PRO A 138 -16.13 -5.74 5.38
CA PRO A 138 -15.33 -6.59 6.25
C PRO A 138 -15.52 -8.07 5.89
N LEU A 139 -14.42 -8.79 5.70
CA LEU A 139 -14.41 -10.24 5.51
C LEU A 139 -14.15 -11.01 6.82
N GLY A 140 -13.95 -10.28 7.94
CA GLY A 140 -13.65 -10.84 9.24
C GLY A 140 -12.18 -10.68 9.65
N GLU A 141 -11.88 -11.25 10.82
CA GLU A 141 -10.55 -11.22 11.40
C GLU A 141 -9.69 -12.38 10.92
N GLN A 142 -8.39 -12.14 10.82
CA GLN A 142 -7.40 -13.16 10.53
C GLN A 142 -6.13 -12.94 11.35
N ASP A 143 -5.45 -14.02 11.67
CA ASP A 143 -4.14 -13.95 12.30
C ASP A 143 -3.06 -13.84 11.21
N PHE A 144 -2.18 -12.86 11.37
CA PHE A 144 -1.04 -12.61 10.49
C PHE A 144 0.27 -12.92 11.23
N PRO A 145 1.09 -13.87 10.76
CA PRO A 145 2.34 -14.21 11.43
C PRO A 145 3.34 -13.05 11.33
N LEU A 146 3.93 -12.69 12.46
CA LEU A 146 4.97 -11.67 12.55
C LEU A 146 6.35 -12.30 12.34
N ALA A 147 7.27 -11.56 11.71
CA ALA A 147 8.63 -12.02 11.45
C ALA A 147 9.44 -12.31 12.73
N GLU A 148 9.11 -11.62 13.82
CA GLU A 148 9.75 -11.78 15.14
C GLU A 148 9.07 -12.84 16.01
N GLY A 149 8.12 -13.58 15.46
CA GLY A 149 7.30 -14.57 16.15
C GLY A 149 5.99 -13.98 16.70
N GLY A 150 5.01 -14.86 16.93
CA GLY A 150 3.66 -14.46 17.32
C GLY A 150 2.77 -14.08 16.12
N TYR A 151 1.62 -13.49 16.42
CA TYR A 151 0.61 -13.13 15.43
C TYR A 151 0.07 -11.73 15.70
N ALA A 152 -0.17 -10.96 14.64
CA ALA A 152 -1.00 -9.76 14.68
C ALA A 152 -2.41 -10.13 14.22
N ARG A 153 -3.43 -9.63 14.92
CA ARG A 153 -4.82 -9.76 14.50
C ARG A 153 -5.19 -8.64 13.55
N LEU A 154 -5.72 -9.01 12.38
CA LEU A 154 -6.08 -8.08 11.31
C LEU A 154 -7.56 -8.23 10.98
N ASN A 155 -8.21 -7.11 10.69
CA ASN A 155 -9.46 -7.05 9.97
C ASN A 155 -9.16 -6.94 8.47
N ARG A 156 -9.70 -7.86 7.68
CA ARG A 156 -9.61 -7.81 6.22
C ARG A 156 -10.86 -7.16 5.65
N PHE A 157 -10.67 -6.21 4.77
CA PHE A 157 -11.70 -5.52 4.01
C PHE A 157 -11.53 -5.77 2.52
N VAL A 158 -12.64 -5.73 1.78
CA VAL A 158 -12.63 -5.89 0.33
C VAL A 158 -13.59 -4.91 -0.33
N MET A 159 -13.24 -4.48 -1.54
CA MET A 159 -14.11 -3.76 -2.46
C MET A 159 -13.99 -4.39 -3.84
N THR A 160 -15.09 -4.58 -4.53
CA THR A 160 -15.13 -5.02 -5.93
C THR A 160 -15.05 -3.83 -6.89
N ARG A 161 -14.70 -4.08 -8.16
CA ARG A 161 -14.69 -3.05 -9.21
C ARG A 161 -16.05 -2.38 -9.35
N ASP A 162 -17.13 -3.16 -9.40
CA ASP A 162 -18.49 -2.62 -9.58
C ASP A 162 -18.89 -1.68 -8.43
N GLU A 163 -18.52 -2.03 -7.20
CA GLU A 163 -18.77 -1.17 -6.03
C GLU A 163 -17.96 0.12 -6.09
N PHE A 164 -16.71 0.05 -6.52
CA PHE A 164 -15.86 1.22 -6.72
C PHE A 164 -16.48 2.17 -7.76
N GLN A 165 -16.88 1.64 -8.92
CA GLN A 165 -17.47 2.43 -9.99
C GLN A 165 -18.77 3.13 -9.56
N VAL A 166 -19.59 2.47 -8.76
CA VAL A 166 -20.88 3.04 -8.33
C VAL A 166 -20.71 4.02 -7.15
N ARG A 167 -19.82 3.72 -6.21
CA ARG A 167 -19.76 4.44 -4.92
C ARG A 167 -18.68 5.48 -4.82
N LEU A 168 -17.51 5.22 -5.38
CA LEU A 168 -16.32 6.06 -5.19
C LEU A 168 -15.91 6.81 -6.44
N MET A 169 -16.03 6.23 -7.62
CA MET A 169 -15.63 6.89 -8.86
C MET A 169 -16.33 8.23 -9.08
N PRO A 170 -17.65 8.39 -8.86
CA PRO A 170 -18.30 9.69 -9.00
C PRO A 170 -17.78 10.76 -8.05
N LYS A 171 -17.29 10.37 -6.86
CA LYS A 171 -16.70 11.31 -5.90
C LYS A 171 -15.30 11.76 -6.34
N LEU A 172 -14.51 10.84 -6.90
CA LEU A 172 -13.18 11.14 -7.42
C LEU A 172 -13.25 12.07 -8.64
N GLU A 173 -14.20 11.84 -9.54
CA GLU A 173 -14.45 12.71 -10.69
C GLU A 173 -14.89 14.12 -10.27
N ALA A 174 -15.73 14.21 -9.23
CA ALA A 174 -16.21 15.50 -8.72
C ALA A 174 -15.11 16.30 -8.00
N GLU A 175 -14.13 15.63 -7.40
CA GLU A 175 -12.99 16.26 -6.71
C GLU A 175 -11.79 16.53 -7.63
N GLU A 176 -11.92 16.32 -8.96
CA GLU A 176 -10.83 16.48 -9.94
C GLU A 176 -9.54 15.75 -9.52
N TYR A 177 -9.68 14.51 -9.04
CA TYR A 177 -8.57 13.69 -8.60
C TYR A 177 -7.78 13.18 -9.82
N GLN A 178 -6.97 14.05 -10.41
CA GLN A 178 -6.14 13.70 -11.57
C GLN A 178 -4.70 13.44 -11.12
N LEU A 179 -4.21 12.25 -11.42
CA LEU A 179 -2.76 12.04 -11.47
C LEU A 179 -2.14 13.04 -12.46
N PRO A 180 -0.94 13.56 -12.20
CA PRO A 180 -0.19 14.28 -13.21
C PRO A 180 -0.16 13.45 -14.50
N ALA A 181 -0.42 14.07 -15.66
CA ALA A 181 -0.52 13.37 -16.93
C ALA A 181 0.72 12.51 -17.24
N GLU A 182 1.88 12.92 -16.77
CA GLU A 182 3.13 12.19 -16.89
C GLU A 182 3.15 10.89 -16.06
N GLU A 183 2.58 10.89 -14.85
CA GLU A 183 2.46 9.71 -13.99
C GLU A 183 1.36 8.77 -14.52
N LEU A 184 0.29 9.32 -15.07
CA LEU A 184 -0.75 8.56 -15.75
C LEU A 184 -0.19 7.84 -16.99
N ALA A 185 0.58 8.54 -17.82
CA ALA A 185 1.23 7.96 -19.01
C ALA A 185 2.22 6.86 -18.61
N LYS A 186 3.00 7.03 -17.54
CA LYS A 186 3.91 6.01 -17.00
C LYS A 186 3.14 4.80 -16.48
N ALA A 187 2.02 5.00 -15.79
CA ALA A 187 1.18 3.93 -15.28
C ALA A 187 0.51 3.15 -16.43
N GLN A 188 0.02 3.84 -17.46
CA GLN A 188 -0.58 3.23 -18.66
C GLN A 188 0.44 2.45 -19.49
N ALA A 189 1.63 3.00 -19.73
CA ALA A 189 2.72 2.29 -20.42
C ALA A 189 3.16 1.00 -19.68
N VAL A 190 2.99 0.98 -18.34
CA VAL A 190 3.20 -0.20 -17.51
C VAL A 190 2.10 -1.24 -17.70
N ALA A 191 0.86 -0.82 -17.95
CA ALA A 191 -0.27 -1.73 -18.19
C ALA A 191 -0.22 -2.36 -19.60
N GLU A 192 0.17 -1.58 -20.62
CA GLU A 192 0.15 -1.98 -22.02
C GLU A 192 1.29 -2.94 -22.44
N ASN A 193 2.42 -2.94 -21.72
CA ASN A 193 3.56 -3.83 -21.99
C ASN A 193 3.98 -4.61 -20.74
N PRO A 194 3.29 -5.70 -20.36
CA PRO A 194 3.74 -6.55 -19.27
C PRO A 194 5.06 -7.25 -19.66
N PRO A 195 6.12 -7.23 -18.83
CA PRO A 195 7.34 -7.96 -19.13
C PRO A 195 7.04 -9.46 -19.17
N VAL A 196 7.48 -10.10 -20.24
CA VAL A 196 7.50 -11.56 -20.35
C VAL A 196 8.34 -12.11 -19.21
N GLY A 197 7.74 -12.98 -18.39
CA GLY A 197 8.34 -13.49 -17.16
C GLY A 197 9.66 -14.21 -17.42
N GLN A 198 10.71 -13.70 -16.78
CA GLN A 198 11.80 -14.54 -16.34
C GLN A 198 11.62 -14.69 -14.82
N GLY A 199 11.41 -15.96 -14.40
CA GLY A 199 11.20 -16.34 -13.01
C GLY A 199 12.41 -15.96 -12.14
N GLY A 200 12.29 -14.87 -11.43
CA GLY A 200 13.14 -14.52 -10.32
C GLY A 200 12.32 -14.66 -9.04
N GLU A 201 12.58 -15.68 -8.25
CA GLU A 201 12.06 -15.83 -6.90
C GLU A 201 12.50 -14.64 -6.06
N ILE A 202 11.57 -13.72 -5.80
CA ILE A 202 11.80 -12.68 -4.80
C ILE A 202 11.47 -13.29 -3.45
N VAL A 203 12.54 -13.63 -2.71
CA VAL A 203 12.49 -14.10 -1.33
C VAL A 203 12.02 -12.94 -0.44
N ILE A 204 10.73 -12.79 -0.28
CA ILE A 204 10.13 -12.01 0.79
C ILE A 204 9.21 -12.97 1.55
N ALA A 205 9.61 -13.29 2.78
CA ALA A 205 8.88 -14.10 3.77
C ALA A 205 8.81 -15.62 3.54
N GLU A 206 9.83 -16.28 3.02
CA GLU A 206 9.96 -17.76 3.12
C GLU A 206 10.75 -18.27 4.33
N ARG A 207 11.29 -17.39 5.17
CA ARG A 207 11.99 -17.83 6.40
C ARG A 207 11.07 -18.29 7.54
N ALA A 208 9.78 -18.14 7.45
CA ALA A 208 8.83 -18.61 8.48
C ALA A 208 8.36 -20.07 8.30
N ARG A 209 8.80 -20.78 7.25
CA ARG A 209 8.41 -22.17 6.98
C ARG A 209 9.52 -23.21 7.12
N ALA A 210 10.70 -22.83 7.55
CA ALA A 210 11.85 -23.74 7.74
C ALA A 210 12.19 -23.98 9.21
N ALA A 211 11.23 -23.81 10.12
CA ALA A 211 11.36 -24.16 11.54
C ALA A 211 10.05 -24.80 12.01
N SER A 212 9.77 -25.99 11.49
CA SER A 212 8.89 -26.99 12.09
C SER A 212 9.34 -28.37 11.69
#